data_53a39a98fb5d7b2206290fe514afd992
#
_entry.id   53a39a98fb5d7b2206290fe514afd992
#
_cell.length_a   1.000
_cell.length_b   1.000
_cell.length_c   1.000
_cell.angle_alpha   90.00
_cell.angle_beta   90.00
_cell.angle_gamma   90.00
#
_symmetry.space_group_name_H-M   'P 1'
#
loop_
_entity.id
_entity.type
_entity.pdbx_description
1 polymer ?
#
loop_
_entity_poly.entity_id
_entity_poly.type
_entity_poly.pdbx_seq_one_letter_code
_entity_poly.pdbx_strand_id
1 'polypeptide(L)'
;LELPHFLILDEMNLSHVERYFADFLSVMESKEEIPMHSGEIENGVPAKLEIPSNLFIIGTVNIDETTYMFSPKVLDRANTIEFRLTTDNLEKYIGSEIKLDMKLLKAQGTNMSDGFMAMALKETDKNLKPSEADLILFFSELKKSGAEFGYRTASEIGRLMYMLKELGESGDNLLDIAIMQKLLPKLHGSRSKLNTALTTLAKFCVKDAVKDFDGKDEDFRKTYFIPFDKLPTDSLAKIKYKISFEKISRMHKNVMENGFTSYAEA
;
A
#
# COMPACT_ATOMS: atom_id res chain seq x y z
N LEU A 1 3.59 20.36 21.32
CA LEU A 1 3.82 19.66 20.03
C LEU A 1 3.45 20.61 18.89
N GLU A 2 4.23 20.61 17.81
CA GLU A 2 3.87 21.33 16.60
C GLU A 2 2.62 20.72 15.95
N LEU A 3 1.80 21.53 15.30
CA LEU A 3 0.62 21.04 14.61
C LEU A 3 1.04 20.25 13.35
N PRO A 4 0.34 19.17 12.99
CA PRO A 4 0.60 18.47 11.74
C PRO A 4 0.20 19.33 10.54
N HIS A 5 1.04 19.35 9.51
CA HIS A 5 0.77 19.97 8.23
C HIS A 5 0.60 18.90 7.15
N PHE A 6 -0.43 19.02 6.34
CA PHE A 6 -0.72 18.07 5.27
C PHE A 6 -0.55 18.75 3.90
N LEU A 7 0.37 18.22 3.09
CA LEU A 7 0.48 18.56 1.68
C LEU A 7 -0.31 17.53 0.87
N ILE A 8 -1.41 17.98 0.26
CA ILE A 8 -2.27 17.12 -0.56
C ILE A 8 -1.93 17.38 -2.03
N LEU A 9 -1.49 16.33 -2.72
CA LEU A 9 -1.24 16.33 -4.17
C LEU A 9 -2.41 15.57 -4.81
N ASP A 10 -3.39 16.34 -5.27
CA ASP A 10 -4.58 15.77 -5.90
C ASP A 10 -4.27 15.31 -7.33
N GLU A 11 -4.75 14.11 -7.69
CA GLU A 11 -4.49 13.46 -8.98
C GLU A 11 -2.98 13.46 -9.36
N MET A 12 -2.14 13.08 -8.39
CA MET A 12 -0.68 13.23 -8.54
C MET A 12 -0.08 12.44 -9.72
N ASN A 13 -0.82 11.48 -10.29
CA ASN A 13 -0.40 10.67 -11.44
C ASN A 13 -0.83 11.22 -12.81
N LEU A 14 -1.40 12.43 -12.89
CA LEU A 14 -1.63 13.12 -14.16
C LEU A 14 -0.32 13.50 -14.88
N SER A 15 0.80 13.49 -14.18
CA SER A 15 2.14 13.65 -14.73
C SER A 15 3.11 12.68 -14.05
N HIS A 16 4.31 12.53 -14.60
CA HIS A 16 5.37 11.73 -14.00
C HIS A 16 5.81 12.31 -12.66
N VAL A 17 5.36 11.71 -11.56
CA VAL A 17 5.67 12.14 -10.19
C VAL A 17 7.17 12.25 -9.94
N GLU A 18 7.94 11.30 -10.42
CA GLU A 18 9.39 11.24 -10.29
C GLU A 18 10.13 12.40 -11.00
N ARG A 19 9.44 13.20 -11.81
CA ARG A 19 10.03 14.39 -12.45
C ARG A 19 9.77 15.65 -11.64
N TYR A 20 8.50 15.96 -11.35
CA TYR A 20 8.18 17.21 -10.64
C TYR A 20 8.39 17.12 -9.12
N PHE A 21 8.41 15.92 -8.56
CA PHE A 21 8.58 15.66 -7.14
C PHE A 21 9.93 15.01 -6.80
N ALA A 22 10.90 15.06 -7.74
CA ALA A 22 12.19 14.36 -7.64
C ALA A 22 13.00 14.75 -6.39
N ASP A 23 13.11 16.05 -6.11
CA ASP A 23 13.89 16.57 -5.00
C ASP A 23 13.28 16.14 -3.66
N PHE A 24 11.96 16.21 -3.53
CA PHE A 24 11.26 15.70 -2.35
C PHE A 24 11.48 14.20 -2.15
N LEU A 25 11.35 13.39 -3.22
CA LEU A 25 11.58 11.94 -3.14
C LEU A 25 13.02 11.62 -2.72
N SER A 26 13.99 12.43 -3.16
CA SER A 26 15.39 12.25 -2.77
C SER A 26 15.61 12.59 -1.30
N VAL A 27 15.14 13.74 -0.87
CA VAL A 27 15.36 14.27 0.48
C VAL A 27 14.58 13.51 1.54
N MET A 28 13.38 13.01 1.23
CA MET A 28 12.65 12.08 2.11
C MET A 28 13.49 10.84 2.44
N GLU A 29 14.45 10.50 1.57
CA GLU A 29 15.37 9.38 1.79
C GLU A 29 16.62 9.77 2.54
N SER A 30 17.33 10.80 2.02
CA SER A 30 18.64 11.21 2.56
C SER A 30 18.52 11.99 3.85
N LYS A 31 17.36 12.58 4.15
CA LYS A 31 17.12 13.55 5.22
C LYS A 31 18.04 14.78 5.12
N GLU A 32 18.46 15.09 3.91
CA GLU A 32 19.22 16.29 3.58
C GLU A 32 18.28 17.47 3.29
N GLU A 33 18.84 18.64 3.13
CA GLU A 33 18.09 19.83 2.73
C GLU A 33 17.88 19.86 1.21
N ILE A 34 16.75 20.37 0.77
CA ILE A 34 16.45 20.62 -0.64
C ILE A 34 17.20 21.91 -1.07
N PRO A 35 18.10 21.86 -2.05
CA PRO A 35 18.75 23.06 -2.57
C PRO A 35 17.74 23.87 -3.41
N MET A 36 17.49 25.12 -3.01
CA MET A 36 16.57 26.01 -3.70
C MET A 36 17.28 26.93 -4.71
N HIS A 37 18.44 27.46 -4.34
CA HIS A 37 19.31 28.29 -5.16
C HIS A 37 20.74 28.34 -4.61
N SER A 38 21.69 28.88 -5.40
CA SER A 38 23.12 28.94 -5.02
C SER A 38 23.54 30.28 -4.43
N GLY A 39 22.64 31.22 -4.25
CA GLY A 39 22.90 32.59 -3.76
C GLY A 39 22.61 32.76 -2.27
N GLU A 40 22.75 33.98 -1.78
CA GLU A 40 22.26 34.41 -0.48
C GLU A 40 20.72 34.46 -0.48
N ILE A 41 20.11 34.66 0.72
CA ILE A 41 18.64 34.75 0.84
C ILE A 41 18.12 35.85 -0.10
N GLU A 42 17.37 35.45 -1.11
CA GLU A 42 16.80 36.32 -2.08
C GLU A 42 15.26 36.32 -1.95
N ASN A 43 14.69 37.53 -1.80
CA ASN A 43 13.23 37.68 -1.59
C ASN A 43 12.63 36.85 -0.45
N GLY A 44 13.40 36.56 0.59
CA GLY A 44 12.96 35.75 1.72
C GLY A 44 12.98 34.24 1.48
N VAL A 45 13.49 33.80 0.33
CA VAL A 45 13.64 32.36 0.03
C VAL A 45 15.01 31.90 0.54
N PRO A 46 15.08 30.86 1.39
CA PRO A 46 16.36 30.32 1.85
C PRO A 46 17.05 29.55 0.72
N ALA A 47 18.40 29.52 0.75
CA ALA A 47 19.18 28.74 -0.22
C ALA A 47 18.91 27.24 -0.14
N LYS A 48 18.49 26.75 1.00
CA LYS A 48 18.15 25.36 1.28
C LYS A 48 16.88 25.27 2.10
N LEU A 49 16.09 24.23 1.90
CA LEU A 49 14.85 23.98 2.60
C LEU A 49 14.91 22.61 3.28
N GLU A 50 14.70 22.57 4.57
CA GLU A 50 14.51 21.31 5.32
C GLU A 50 13.03 20.90 5.28
N ILE A 51 12.75 19.61 5.07
CA ILE A 51 11.40 19.05 5.23
C ILE A 51 11.12 18.86 6.71
N PRO A 52 10.18 19.61 7.32
CA PRO A 52 9.91 19.50 8.73
C PRO A 52 9.26 18.17 9.09
N SER A 53 9.55 17.64 10.28
CA SER A 53 9.06 16.34 10.74
C SER A 53 7.54 16.27 10.95
N ASN A 54 6.87 17.39 10.98
CA ASN A 54 5.41 17.53 11.07
C ASN A 54 4.71 17.74 9.73
N LEU A 55 5.41 17.60 8.59
CA LEU A 55 4.84 17.62 7.25
C LEU A 55 4.49 16.20 6.80
N PHE A 56 3.22 15.99 6.44
CA PHE A 56 2.69 14.74 5.91
C PHE A 56 2.22 14.95 4.48
N ILE A 57 2.67 14.06 3.59
CA ILE A 57 2.38 14.17 2.16
C ILE A 57 1.36 13.09 1.80
N ILE A 58 0.25 13.51 1.20
CA ILE A 58 -0.84 12.65 0.77
C ILE A 58 -1.05 12.88 -0.72
N GLY A 59 -0.93 11.82 -1.53
CA GLY A 59 -1.25 11.86 -2.95
C GLY A 59 -2.55 11.13 -3.24
N THR A 60 -3.48 11.75 -3.94
CA THR A 60 -4.64 11.06 -4.49
C THR A 60 -4.33 10.57 -5.90
N VAL A 61 -4.93 9.46 -6.28
CA VAL A 61 -4.69 8.81 -7.57
C VAL A 61 -6.02 8.32 -8.12
N ASN A 62 -6.37 8.80 -9.30
CA ASN A 62 -7.42 8.20 -10.10
C ASN A 62 -6.80 7.21 -11.07
N ILE A 63 -7.41 6.04 -11.18
CA ILE A 63 -6.94 4.98 -12.06
C ILE A 63 -7.85 4.97 -13.27
N ASP A 64 -7.41 5.63 -14.30
CA ASP A 64 -8.03 5.64 -15.61
C ASP A 64 -6.98 5.39 -16.71
N GLU A 65 -7.43 5.25 -17.96
CA GLU A 65 -6.56 4.94 -19.10
C GLU A 65 -5.55 6.04 -19.44
N THR A 66 -5.70 7.23 -18.86
CA THR A 66 -4.90 8.43 -19.19
C THR A 66 -3.81 8.73 -18.19
N THR A 67 -3.75 7.99 -17.08
CA THR A 67 -2.83 8.29 -15.97
C THR A 67 -1.54 7.48 -16.04
N TYR A 68 -0.46 8.06 -15.46
CA TYR A 68 0.85 7.40 -15.42
C TYR A 68 0.95 6.42 -14.25
N MET A 69 1.56 5.27 -14.52
CA MET A 69 1.94 4.34 -13.46
C MET A 69 3.08 4.91 -12.62
N PHE A 70 3.06 4.65 -11.32
CA PHE A 70 4.15 5.06 -10.45
C PHE A 70 5.41 4.23 -10.67
N SER A 71 6.53 4.92 -10.68
CA SER A 71 7.83 4.28 -10.65
C SER A 71 8.11 3.61 -9.31
N PRO A 72 9.00 2.61 -9.26
CA PRO A 72 9.45 2.00 -8.01
C PRO A 72 9.95 3.03 -6.98
N LYS A 73 10.54 4.14 -7.42
CA LYS A 73 11.03 5.21 -6.53
C LYS A 73 9.92 5.84 -5.69
N VAL A 74 8.72 5.98 -6.25
CA VAL A 74 7.54 6.48 -5.54
C VAL A 74 6.97 5.40 -4.63
N LEU A 75 6.74 4.19 -5.18
CA LEU A 75 6.12 3.08 -4.46
C LEU A 75 6.94 2.60 -3.26
N ASP A 76 8.27 2.66 -3.34
CA ASP A 76 9.14 2.32 -2.20
C ASP A 76 8.95 3.23 -0.99
N ARG A 77 8.48 4.46 -1.20
CA ARG A 77 8.27 5.47 -0.15
C ARG A 77 6.82 5.60 0.30
N ALA A 78 5.88 5.21 -0.55
CA ALA A 78 4.45 5.33 -0.27
C ALA A 78 3.91 4.13 0.54
N ASN A 79 2.88 4.39 1.35
CA ASN A 79 1.92 3.40 1.77
C ASN A 79 0.67 3.58 0.92
N THR A 80 0.34 2.58 0.12
CA THR A 80 -0.77 2.67 -0.84
C THR A 80 -2.05 2.21 -0.18
N ILE A 81 -3.07 3.07 -0.13
CA ILE A 81 -4.38 2.75 0.41
C ILE A 81 -5.38 2.69 -0.75
N GLU A 82 -6.03 1.56 -0.92
CA GLU A 82 -7.07 1.37 -1.94
C GLU A 82 -8.44 1.74 -1.36
N PHE A 83 -9.15 2.64 -2.05
CA PHE A 83 -10.54 2.94 -1.79
C PHE A 83 -11.40 2.25 -2.84
N ARG A 84 -12.16 1.26 -2.41
CA ARG A 84 -13.02 0.49 -3.29
C ARG A 84 -14.46 0.51 -2.84
N LEU A 85 -15.36 0.78 -3.77
CA LEU A 85 -16.79 0.65 -3.55
C LEU A 85 -17.17 -0.83 -3.55
N THR A 86 -17.90 -1.24 -2.53
CA THR A 86 -18.58 -2.54 -2.48
C THR A 86 -20.03 -2.40 -2.94
N THR A 87 -20.65 -3.52 -3.32
CA THR A 87 -22.10 -3.54 -3.64
C THR A 87 -22.91 -3.02 -2.50
N ASP A 88 -22.59 -3.41 -1.26
CA ASP A 88 -23.27 -2.94 -0.04
C ASP A 88 -23.16 -1.42 0.16
N ASN A 89 -21.99 -0.84 -0.17
CA ASN A 89 -21.81 0.62 -0.10
C ASN A 89 -22.71 1.32 -1.13
N LEU A 90 -22.79 0.77 -2.34
CA LEU A 90 -23.61 1.33 -3.41
C LEU A 90 -25.10 1.19 -3.09
N GLU A 91 -25.55 0.02 -2.60
CA GLU A 91 -26.94 -0.20 -2.17
C GLU A 91 -27.37 0.77 -1.07
N LYS A 92 -26.51 0.96 -0.05
CA LYS A 92 -26.74 1.93 1.02
C LYS A 92 -26.84 3.37 0.48
N TYR A 93 -25.99 3.73 -0.48
CA TYR A 93 -26.00 5.05 -1.09
C TYR A 93 -27.28 5.28 -1.93
N ILE A 94 -27.65 4.33 -2.79
CA ILE A 94 -28.85 4.43 -3.64
C ILE A 94 -30.14 4.40 -2.79
N GLY A 95 -30.14 3.58 -1.74
CA GLY A 95 -31.29 3.45 -0.84
C GLY A 95 -31.45 4.58 0.19
N SER A 96 -30.53 5.53 0.22
CA SER A 96 -30.55 6.65 1.16
C SER A 96 -30.57 7.99 0.42
N GLU A 97 -31.37 8.94 0.92
CA GLU A 97 -31.29 10.34 0.49
C GLU A 97 -30.05 11.04 1.08
N ILE A 98 -28.90 10.36 1.17
CA ILE A 98 -27.69 10.93 1.76
C ILE A 98 -27.18 12.02 0.82
N LYS A 99 -27.44 13.26 1.18
CA LYS A 99 -26.73 14.41 0.64
C LYS A 99 -25.40 14.52 1.37
N LEU A 100 -24.31 14.54 0.60
CA LEU A 100 -22.96 14.77 1.14
C LEU A 100 -22.98 16.14 1.85
N ASP A 101 -22.94 16.12 3.17
CA ASP A 101 -22.83 17.36 3.96
C ASP A 101 -21.41 17.48 4.50
N MET A 102 -20.58 18.25 3.79
CA MET A 102 -19.20 18.53 4.19
C MET A 102 -19.11 19.21 5.57
N LYS A 103 -20.20 19.81 6.07
CA LYS A 103 -20.24 20.40 7.41
C LYS A 103 -20.10 19.34 8.50
N LEU A 104 -20.53 18.11 8.23
CA LEU A 104 -20.39 17.00 9.19
C LEU A 104 -18.93 16.60 9.41
N LEU A 105 -18.03 16.92 8.47
CA LEU A 105 -16.59 16.69 8.60
C LEU A 105 -15.89 17.79 9.41
N LYS A 106 -16.54 18.96 9.56
CA LYS A 106 -15.95 20.07 10.29
C LYS A 106 -15.75 19.69 11.75
N ALA A 107 -14.55 19.92 12.24
CA ALA A 107 -14.10 19.66 13.61
C ALA A 107 -14.06 18.17 14.05
N GLN A 108 -14.19 17.21 13.12
CA GLN A 108 -14.04 15.78 13.46
C GLN A 108 -12.63 15.42 13.98
N GLY A 109 -11.61 16.17 13.57
CA GLY A 109 -10.23 16.02 14.05
C GLY A 109 -9.88 16.89 15.27
N THR A 110 -10.88 17.54 15.90
CA THR A 110 -10.63 18.41 17.06
C THR A 110 -9.98 17.62 18.21
N ASN A 111 -8.89 18.16 18.77
CA ASN A 111 -8.07 17.55 19.84
C ASN A 111 -7.33 16.25 19.44
N MET A 112 -7.26 15.89 18.15
CA MET A 112 -6.51 14.71 17.70
C MET A 112 -5.06 15.02 17.34
N SER A 113 -4.68 16.28 17.17
CA SER A 113 -3.33 16.69 16.70
C SER A 113 -2.21 16.18 17.59
N ASP A 114 -2.36 16.31 18.91
CA ASP A 114 -1.29 15.89 19.86
C ASP A 114 -1.09 14.38 19.85
N GLY A 115 -2.19 13.61 19.83
CA GLY A 115 -2.13 12.16 19.75
C GLY A 115 -1.54 11.69 18.40
N PHE A 116 -1.93 12.35 17.31
CA PHE A 116 -1.41 12.07 15.98
C PHE A 116 0.11 12.36 15.91
N MET A 117 0.55 13.52 16.36
CA MET A 117 1.98 13.89 16.36
C MET A 117 2.79 12.99 17.28
N ALA A 118 2.29 12.70 18.49
CA ALA A 118 2.94 11.77 19.40
C ALA A 118 3.15 10.38 18.77
N MET A 119 2.16 9.88 18.04
CA MET A 119 2.26 8.61 17.30
C MET A 119 3.23 8.72 16.13
N ALA A 120 3.13 9.76 15.31
CA ALA A 120 3.93 9.92 14.10
C ALA A 120 5.42 10.07 14.38
N LEU A 121 5.77 10.75 15.49
CA LEU A 121 7.16 10.98 15.93
C LEU A 121 7.70 9.87 16.84
N LYS A 122 6.86 8.89 17.21
CA LYS A 122 7.27 7.80 18.09
C LYS A 122 8.39 6.97 17.45
N GLU A 123 9.47 6.75 18.18
CA GLU A 123 10.50 5.82 17.76
C GLU A 123 9.96 4.40 17.68
N THR A 124 10.28 3.71 16.61
CA THR A 124 9.83 2.33 16.39
C THR A 124 10.61 1.39 17.30
N ASP A 125 9.91 0.53 18.03
CA ASP A 125 10.56 -0.58 18.74
C ASP A 125 11.22 -1.52 17.72
N LYS A 126 12.55 -1.56 17.75
CA LYS A 126 13.38 -2.39 16.86
C LYS A 126 13.16 -3.90 17.08
N ASN A 127 12.48 -4.29 18.16
CA ASN A 127 12.20 -5.68 18.47
C ASN A 127 10.91 -6.20 17.81
N LEU A 128 10.05 -5.32 17.27
CA LEU A 128 8.90 -5.76 16.51
C LEU A 128 9.36 -6.14 15.09
N LYS A 129 9.73 -7.39 14.93
CA LYS A 129 10.03 -7.94 13.60
C LYS A 129 8.75 -8.58 13.03
N PRO A 130 8.45 -8.34 11.74
CA PRO A 130 7.45 -9.15 11.05
C PRO A 130 7.84 -10.64 11.16
N SER A 131 6.90 -11.55 10.91
CA SER A 131 7.25 -12.96 10.73
C SER A 131 8.33 -13.05 9.65
N GLU A 132 9.59 -13.25 10.07
CA GLU A 132 10.75 -13.26 9.17
C GLU A 132 10.55 -14.30 8.07
N ALA A 133 9.96 -15.44 8.42
CA ALA A 133 9.70 -16.52 7.47
C ALA A 133 8.73 -16.08 6.37
N ASP A 134 7.59 -15.48 6.71
CA ASP A 134 6.60 -15.06 5.72
C ASP A 134 7.12 -13.93 4.84
N LEU A 135 7.80 -12.94 5.41
CA LEU A 135 8.37 -11.83 4.64
C LEU A 135 9.43 -12.32 3.65
N ILE A 136 10.26 -13.30 4.04
CA ILE A 136 11.24 -13.93 3.16
C ILE A 136 10.59 -14.70 2.02
N LEU A 137 9.46 -15.40 2.28
CA LEU A 137 8.70 -16.08 1.23
C LEU A 137 8.18 -15.08 0.19
N PHE A 138 7.54 -13.98 0.63
CA PHE A 138 7.10 -12.92 -0.27
C PHE A 138 8.27 -12.29 -1.04
N PHE A 139 9.38 -11.97 -0.37
CA PHE A 139 10.58 -11.43 -1.02
C PHE A 139 11.08 -12.36 -2.13
N SER A 140 11.21 -13.65 -1.83
CA SER A 140 11.75 -14.64 -2.76
C SER A 140 10.89 -14.79 -4.01
N GLU A 141 9.56 -14.71 -3.87
CA GLU A 141 8.66 -14.79 -5.01
C GLU A 141 8.62 -13.49 -5.82
N LEU A 142 8.56 -12.34 -5.14
CA LEU A 142 8.60 -11.04 -5.79
C LEU A 142 9.88 -10.83 -6.59
N LYS A 143 11.02 -11.34 -6.10
CA LYS A 143 12.31 -11.31 -6.81
C LYS A 143 12.24 -12.01 -8.16
N LYS A 144 11.53 -13.12 -8.28
CA LYS A 144 11.39 -13.86 -9.56
C LYS A 144 10.67 -13.02 -10.62
N SER A 145 9.79 -12.13 -10.20
CA SER A 145 9.05 -11.21 -11.08
C SER A 145 9.68 -9.82 -11.22
N GLY A 146 10.86 -9.59 -10.63
CA GLY A 146 11.54 -8.28 -10.65
C GLY A 146 10.79 -7.20 -9.87
N ALA A 147 10.03 -7.60 -8.85
CA ALA A 147 9.28 -6.72 -7.95
C ALA A 147 9.79 -6.84 -6.50
N GLU A 148 11.05 -7.26 -6.34
CA GLU A 148 11.70 -7.36 -5.03
C GLU A 148 11.77 -6.01 -4.33
N PHE A 149 11.91 -6.07 -3.01
CA PHE A 149 12.04 -4.89 -2.16
C PHE A 149 13.38 -4.88 -1.40
N GLY A 150 13.86 -3.67 -1.08
CA GLY A 150 15.12 -3.50 -0.35
C GLY A 150 14.93 -3.41 1.16
N TYR A 151 16.05 -3.24 1.87
CA TYR A 151 16.11 -3.09 3.34
C TYR A 151 15.21 -1.96 3.84
N ARG A 152 15.07 -0.86 3.07
CA ARG A 152 14.18 0.24 3.42
C ARG A 152 12.73 -0.24 3.53
N THR A 153 12.19 -0.88 2.49
CA THR A 153 10.81 -1.37 2.50
C THR A 153 10.60 -2.35 3.65
N ALA A 154 11.58 -3.23 3.94
CA ALA A 154 11.50 -4.13 5.07
C ALA A 154 11.44 -3.37 6.42
N SER A 155 12.26 -2.32 6.59
CA SER A 155 12.24 -1.46 7.78
C SER A 155 10.91 -0.70 7.93
N GLU A 156 10.36 -0.19 6.82
CA GLU A 156 9.07 0.51 6.82
C GLU A 156 7.89 -0.43 7.08
N ILE A 157 7.94 -1.68 6.62
CA ILE A 157 6.97 -2.71 6.99
C ILE A 157 6.98 -2.91 8.51
N GLY A 158 8.15 -3.06 9.11
CA GLY A 158 8.29 -3.17 10.57
C GLY A 158 7.70 -1.96 11.31
N ARG A 159 7.98 -0.74 10.81
CA ARG A 159 7.41 0.50 11.36
C ARG A 159 5.90 0.54 11.22
N LEU A 160 5.36 0.21 10.05
CA LEU A 160 3.92 0.18 9.82
C LEU A 160 3.23 -0.81 10.76
N MET A 161 3.76 -2.02 10.88
CA MET A 161 3.22 -3.04 11.79
C MET A 161 3.25 -2.57 13.25
N TYR A 162 4.32 -1.89 13.66
CA TYR A 162 4.42 -1.30 14.99
C TYR A 162 3.32 -0.26 15.23
N MET A 163 3.12 0.67 14.29
CA MET A 163 2.08 1.70 14.39
C MET A 163 0.68 1.08 14.43
N LEU A 164 0.41 0.10 13.57
CA LEU A 164 -0.87 -0.62 13.55
C LEU A 164 -1.15 -1.31 14.89
N LYS A 165 -0.13 -1.92 15.50
CA LYS A 165 -0.25 -2.55 16.81
C LYS A 165 -0.58 -1.53 17.91
N GLU A 166 0.06 -0.38 17.90
CA GLU A 166 -0.25 0.72 18.82
C GLU A 166 -1.68 1.25 18.64
N LEU A 167 -2.22 1.15 17.43
CA LEU A 167 -3.61 1.50 17.10
C LEU A 167 -4.62 0.38 17.41
N GLY A 168 -4.17 -0.76 17.96
CA GLY A 168 -5.04 -1.85 18.40
C GLY A 168 -5.17 -3.01 17.41
N GLU A 169 -4.48 -2.97 16.26
CA GLU A 169 -4.44 -4.09 15.35
C GLU A 169 -3.57 -5.25 15.90
N SER A 170 -3.87 -6.47 15.51
CA SER A 170 -3.17 -7.64 16.04
C SER A 170 -3.12 -8.82 15.07
N GLY A 171 -2.28 -9.81 15.40
CA GLY A 171 -2.19 -11.08 14.67
C GLY A 171 -1.74 -10.92 13.22
N ASP A 172 -2.32 -11.73 12.35
CA ASP A 172 -2.00 -11.78 10.92
C ASP A 172 -2.38 -10.49 10.17
N ASN A 173 -3.32 -9.69 10.71
CA ASN A 173 -3.76 -8.41 10.13
C ASN A 173 -2.60 -7.42 9.97
N LEU A 174 -1.64 -7.40 10.89
CA LEU A 174 -0.50 -6.49 10.84
C LEU A 174 0.30 -6.68 9.55
N LEU A 175 0.60 -7.94 9.21
CA LEU A 175 1.37 -8.24 8.01
C LEU A 175 0.49 -8.18 6.76
N ASP A 176 -0.78 -8.55 6.84
CA ASP A 176 -1.73 -8.46 5.73
C ASP A 176 -1.85 -7.02 5.20
N ILE A 177 -2.06 -6.06 6.09
CA ILE A 177 -2.10 -4.63 5.73
C ILE A 177 -0.76 -4.19 5.12
N ALA A 178 0.37 -4.62 5.69
CA ALA A 178 1.68 -4.26 5.18
C ALA A 178 1.96 -4.84 3.78
N ILE A 179 1.58 -6.09 3.51
CA ILE A 179 1.67 -6.72 2.18
C ILE A 179 0.83 -5.91 1.17
N MET A 180 -0.43 -5.63 1.52
CA MET A 180 -1.35 -4.88 0.68
C MET A 180 -0.83 -3.49 0.32
N GLN A 181 -0.27 -2.76 1.30
CA GLN A 181 0.15 -1.36 1.12
C GLN A 181 1.56 -1.19 0.55
N LYS A 182 2.48 -2.12 0.81
CA LYS A 182 3.92 -1.96 0.50
C LYS A 182 4.45 -2.93 -0.54
N LEU A 183 3.90 -4.12 -0.66
CA LEU A 183 4.43 -5.16 -1.55
C LEU A 183 3.63 -5.29 -2.84
N LEU A 184 2.32 -5.46 -2.74
CA LEU A 184 1.47 -5.67 -3.91
C LEU A 184 1.45 -4.49 -4.90
N PRO A 185 1.58 -3.21 -4.48
CA PRO A 185 1.60 -2.09 -5.41
C PRO A 185 2.72 -2.14 -6.47
N LYS A 186 3.78 -2.90 -6.21
CA LYS A 186 4.89 -3.10 -7.15
C LYS A 186 4.60 -4.11 -8.26
N LEU A 187 3.53 -4.90 -8.11
CA LEU A 187 3.21 -5.95 -9.05
C LEU A 187 2.47 -5.40 -10.28
N HIS A 188 3.10 -5.56 -11.43
CA HIS A 188 2.51 -5.29 -12.73
C HIS A 188 3.18 -6.15 -13.81
N GLY A 189 2.44 -6.49 -14.85
CA GLY A 189 3.04 -7.23 -15.95
C GLY A 189 2.07 -8.12 -16.70
N SER A 190 2.62 -8.83 -17.67
CA SER A 190 1.90 -9.74 -18.54
C SER A 190 1.52 -11.05 -17.85
N ARG A 191 0.59 -11.77 -18.45
CA ARG A 191 0.14 -13.10 -18.01
C ARG A 191 1.30 -14.10 -17.87
N SER A 192 2.24 -14.11 -18.81
CA SER A 192 3.40 -15.00 -18.75
C SER A 192 4.30 -14.74 -17.54
N LYS A 193 4.37 -13.48 -17.09
CA LYS A 193 5.17 -13.06 -15.95
C LYS A 193 4.46 -13.31 -14.61
N LEU A 194 3.16 -13.01 -14.53
CA LEU A 194 2.48 -12.89 -13.24
C LEU A 194 1.58 -14.08 -12.88
N ASN A 195 1.14 -14.91 -13.82
CA ASN A 195 0.21 -16.01 -13.50
C ASN A 195 0.73 -16.92 -12.38
N THR A 196 1.96 -17.44 -12.51
CA THR A 196 2.56 -18.31 -11.50
C THR A 196 2.89 -17.56 -10.22
N ALA A 197 3.44 -16.34 -10.34
CA ALA A 197 3.79 -15.53 -9.18
C ALA A 197 2.55 -15.21 -8.32
N LEU A 198 1.44 -14.77 -8.92
CA LEU A 198 0.20 -14.48 -8.21
C LEU A 198 -0.38 -15.75 -7.55
N THR A 199 -0.31 -16.91 -8.21
CA THR A 199 -0.73 -18.18 -7.62
C THR A 199 0.12 -18.52 -6.38
N THR A 200 1.43 -18.37 -6.46
CA THR A 200 2.35 -18.63 -5.34
C THR A 200 2.13 -17.66 -4.18
N LEU A 201 2.00 -16.36 -4.48
CA LEU A 201 1.70 -15.34 -3.47
C LEU A 201 0.36 -15.60 -2.77
N ALA A 202 -0.66 -16.05 -3.51
CA ALA A 202 -1.95 -16.44 -2.92
C ALA A 202 -1.81 -17.65 -1.99
N LYS A 203 -0.98 -18.65 -2.35
CA LYS A 203 -0.69 -19.80 -1.45
C LYS A 203 -0.06 -19.34 -0.14
N PHE A 204 0.81 -18.30 -0.15
CA PHE A 204 1.38 -17.75 1.07
C PHE A 204 0.33 -17.09 1.97
N CYS A 205 -0.77 -16.63 1.40
CA CYS A 205 -1.89 -16.07 2.17
C CYS A 205 -2.78 -17.13 2.83
N VAL A 206 -2.63 -18.42 2.50
CA VAL A 206 -3.49 -19.49 3.00
C VAL A 206 -2.68 -20.48 3.85
N LYS A 207 -3.20 -20.85 5.02
CA LYS A 207 -2.55 -21.81 5.93
C LYS A 207 -2.34 -23.13 5.22
N ASP A 208 -1.13 -23.69 5.37
CA ASP A 208 -0.71 -24.98 4.83
C ASP A 208 -0.78 -25.13 3.31
N ALA A 209 -1.27 -24.12 2.55
CA ALA A 209 -1.49 -24.24 1.11
C ALA A 209 -0.21 -24.49 0.31
N VAL A 210 0.94 -23.98 0.76
CA VAL A 210 2.25 -24.25 0.12
C VAL A 210 2.53 -25.74 0.11
N LYS A 211 2.23 -26.45 1.22
CA LYS A 211 2.42 -27.89 1.38
C LYS A 211 1.29 -28.69 0.69
N ASP A 212 0.04 -28.32 0.95
CA ASP A 212 -1.14 -29.07 0.48
C ASP A 212 -1.27 -29.05 -1.05
N PHE A 213 -0.81 -27.96 -1.67
CA PHE A 213 -0.84 -27.74 -3.12
C PHE A 213 0.55 -27.67 -3.75
N ASP A 214 1.53 -28.36 -3.20
CA ASP A 214 2.87 -28.47 -3.81
C ASP A 214 2.76 -29.13 -5.18
N GLY A 215 3.26 -28.45 -6.23
CA GLY A 215 3.14 -28.88 -7.62
C GLY A 215 1.70 -28.91 -8.19
N LYS A 216 0.68 -28.43 -7.44
CA LYS A 216 -0.74 -28.49 -7.80
C LYS A 216 -1.36 -27.11 -7.94
N ASP A 217 -0.74 -26.22 -8.72
CA ASP A 217 -1.19 -24.85 -8.92
C ASP A 217 -2.61 -24.77 -9.48
N GLU A 218 -2.95 -25.66 -10.40
CA GLU A 218 -4.27 -25.68 -11.01
C GLU A 218 -5.37 -26.05 -10.00
N ASP A 219 -5.12 -27.01 -9.14
CA ASP A 219 -6.08 -27.43 -8.11
C ASP A 219 -6.24 -26.29 -7.07
N PHE A 220 -5.16 -25.60 -6.71
CA PHE A 220 -5.24 -24.43 -5.87
C PHE A 220 -6.12 -23.33 -6.50
N ARG A 221 -5.89 -23.01 -7.77
CA ARG A 221 -6.70 -22.00 -8.47
C ARG A 221 -8.18 -22.39 -8.57
N LYS A 222 -8.50 -23.63 -8.87
CA LYS A 222 -9.88 -24.12 -8.87
C LYS A 222 -10.56 -24.01 -7.50
N THR A 223 -9.80 -24.18 -6.43
CA THR A 223 -10.33 -24.15 -5.06
C THR A 223 -10.49 -22.72 -4.53
N TYR A 224 -9.53 -21.85 -4.81
CA TYR A 224 -9.39 -20.55 -4.14
C TYR A 224 -9.61 -19.34 -5.04
N PHE A 225 -9.37 -19.41 -6.36
CA PHE A 225 -9.59 -18.28 -7.27
C PHE A 225 -11.00 -18.26 -7.85
N ILE A 226 -11.95 -18.31 -6.96
CA ILE A 226 -13.37 -18.08 -7.20
C ILE A 226 -13.80 -16.78 -6.53
N PRO A 227 -14.96 -16.18 -6.85
CA PRO A 227 -15.42 -14.97 -6.17
C PRO A 227 -15.35 -15.12 -4.65
N PHE A 228 -14.82 -14.12 -3.97
CA PHE A 228 -14.51 -14.19 -2.53
C PHE A 228 -15.75 -14.47 -1.68
N ASP A 229 -16.90 -13.93 -2.08
CA ASP A 229 -18.22 -14.15 -1.48
C ASP A 229 -18.76 -15.58 -1.68
N LYS A 230 -18.18 -16.33 -2.62
CA LYS A 230 -18.56 -17.73 -2.93
C LYS A 230 -17.60 -18.77 -2.37
N LEU A 231 -16.54 -18.33 -1.68
CA LEU A 231 -15.62 -19.27 -1.02
C LEU A 231 -16.31 -20.02 0.10
N PRO A 232 -16.13 -21.37 0.20
CA PRO A 232 -16.61 -22.15 1.33
C PRO A 232 -16.06 -21.62 2.65
N THR A 233 -16.87 -21.68 3.72
CA THR A 233 -16.49 -21.20 5.05
C THR A 233 -15.18 -21.79 5.54
N ASP A 234 -14.95 -23.09 5.29
CA ASP A 234 -13.70 -23.78 5.68
C ASP A 234 -12.48 -23.23 4.92
N SER A 235 -12.66 -22.87 3.64
CA SER A 235 -11.61 -22.25 2.84
C SER A 235 -11.32 -20.84 3.30
N LEU A 236 -12.35 -20.05 3.61
CA LEU A 236 -12.21 -18.70 4.18
C LEU A 236 -11.48 -18.71 5.52
N ALA A 237 -11.76 -19.71 6.39
CA ALA A 237 -11.10 -19.84 7.68
C ALA A 237 -9.60 -20.14 7.57
N LYS A 238 -9.15 -20.71 6.46
CA LYS A 238 -7.73 -20.97 6.19
C LYS A 238 -6.97 -19.75 5.67
N ILE A 239 -7.66 -18.70 5.18
CA ILE A 239 -7.00 -17.51 4.65
C ILE A 239 -6.53 -16.64 5.82
N LYS A 240 -5.22 -16.56 6.02
CA LYS A 240 -4.58 -15.75 7.07
C LYS A 240 -4.42 -14.27 6.67
N TYR A 241 -4.13 -13.98 5.40
CA TYR A 241 -3.97 -12.63 4.85
C TYR A 241 -5.11 -12.34 3.88
N LYS A 242 -6.27 -11.95 4.43
CA LYS A 242 -7.54 -11.86 3.68
C LYS A 242 -7.56 -10.73 2.67
N ILE A 243 -7.07 -9.54 3.06
CA ILE A 243 -7.05 -8.35 2.21
C ILE A 243 -6.12 -8.57 1.03
N SER A 244 -4.92 -9.06 1.31
CA SER A 244 -3.92 -9.37 0.28
C SER A 244 -4.37 -10.50 -0.63
N PHE A 245 -4.98 -11.55 -0.07
CA PHE A 245 -5.51 -12.67 -0.85
C PHE A 245 -6.58 -12.22 -1.84
N GLU A 246 -7.54 -11.40 -1.39
CA GLU A 246 -8.60 -10.87 -2.26
C GLU A 246 -8.00 -10.04 -3.40
N LYS A 247 -7.04 -9.16 -3.10
CA LYS A 247 -6.35 -8.36 -4.12
C LYS A 247 -5.60 -9.22 -5.12
N ILE A 248 -4.83 -10.21 -4.65
CA ILE A 248 -4.09 -11.14 -5.52
C ILE A 248 -5.05 -11.93 -6.42
N SER A 249 -6.20 -12.37 -5.89
CA SER A 249 -7.22 -13.07 -6.68
C SER A 249 -7.79 -12.20 -7.79
N ARG A 250 -8.06 -10.93 -7.53
CA ARG A 250 -8.50 -9.96 -8.54
C ARG A 250 -7.43 -9.72 -9.60
N MET A 251 -6.18 -9.51 -9.18
CA MET A 251 -5.05 -9.37 -10.10
C MET A 251 -4.89 -10.61 -10.98
N HIS A 252 -5.03 -11.81 -10.40
CA HIS A 252 -4.96 -13.04 -11.16
C HIS A 252 -6.10 -13.14 -12.19
N LYS A 253 -7.33 -12.82 -11.79
CA LYS A 253 -8.46 -12.77 -12.71
C LYS A 253 -8.19 -11.83 -13.88
N ASN A 254 -7.77 -10.59 -13.58
CA ASN A 254 -7.47 -9.59 -14.62
C ASN A 254 -6.37 -10.05 -15.57
N VAL A 255 -5.27 -10.61 -15.07
CA VAL A 255 -4.20 -11.09 -15.94
C VAL A 255 -4.63 -12.26 -16.81
N MET A 256 -5.54 -13.10 -16.33
CA MET A 256 -6.07 -14.23 -17.12
C MET A 256 -7.04 -13.79 -18.22
N GLU A 257 -7.87 -12.78 -17.95
CA GLU A 257 -8.87 -12.25 -18.88
C GLU A 257 -8.25 -11.27 -19.88
N ASN A 258 -7.43 -10.33 -19.40
CA ASN A 258 -6.93 -9.21 -20.20
C ASN A 258 -5.48 -9.40 -20.69
N GLY A 259 -4.78 -10.45 -20.24
CA GLY A 259 -3.38 -10.70 -20.60
C GLY A 259 -2.35 -9.84 -19.85
N PHE A 260 -2.79 -8.83 -19.12
CA PHE A 260 -1.97 -7.92 -18.30
C PHE A 260 -2.72 -7.56 -17.02
N THR A 261 -2.00 -7.20 -15.98
CA THR A 261 -2.58 -6.61 -14.76
C THR A 261 -1.56 -5.73 -14.06
N SER A 262 -2.06 -4.75 -13.34
CA SER A 262 -1.32 -3.99 -12.32
C SER A 262 -2.10 -3.97 -11.01
N TYR A 263 -1.44 -3.60 -9.91
CA TYR A 263 -2.14 -3.39 -8.64
C TYR A 263 -3.27 -2.35 -8.78
N ALA A 264 -3.02 -1.32 -9.55
CA ALA A 264 -3.95 -0.21 -9.73
C ALA A 264 -5.24 -0.65 -10.45
N GLU A 265 -5.13 -1.48 -11.50
CA GLU A 265 -6.25 -1.89 -12.35
C GLU A 265 -7.08 -3.07 -11.80
N ALA A 266 -6.66 -3.71 -10.71
CA ALA A 266 -7.26 -4.95 -10.20
C ALA A 266 -8.24 -4.75 -9.05
#